data_59efffc721325d77e075bcf906ec56ea
#
_entry.id   59efffc721325d77e075bcf906ec56ea
#
_cell.length_a   1.000
_cell.length_b   1.000
_cell.length_c   1.000
_cell.angle_alpha   90.00
_cell.angle_beta   90.00
_cell.angle_gamma   90.00
#
_symmetry.space_group_name_H-M   'P 1'
#
loop_
_entity.id
_entity.type
_entity.pdbx_description
1 polymer ?
#
loop_
_entity_poly.entity_id
_entity_poly.type
_entity_poly.pdbx_seq_one_letter_code
_entity_poly.pdbx_strand_id
1 'polypeptide(L)'
;MQKKGKVVARNKYGATFIIIGAAAVVLGFILYYFLDPGVFYDLGLYVIMAGAAALFYGLRQRFARQYKGMDVELSVGTGKKFLTNNAIMIALLVMIIVIMIIQPRFMQLAVLLDILTQSSTKMIVALGISFTLLIAGTDLSAGRMVGLAAVVSTSMLQTADYANRFFPNLPHMVLIVPIIIAVIACGLFGILNGFLVAKYDMHPFIATLAVQVMVYGANSLYFDMEPNKSQPIGGVRPDFVLLGQKKLLAIGDFPGISVLVPIAICFVLLVWFILNKTVFGKNVYAIGGNREAAVVSGVNVFKTIMGIFILASVLYGVAGVLEAARTAGATNNYGNGYELDAIAACVVGGVSLNGGVGKVSGIVSGVLIFTVIQYGLQFIAVSPMWQQVLKGIINALAVAIDM
;
A
#
# COMPACT_ATOMS: atom_id res chain seq x y z
N MET A 1 -44.34 -19.43 -26.47
CA MET A 1 -43.55 -18.49 -27.28
C MET A 1 -42.30 -18.05 -26.52
N GLN A 2 -41.20 -18.71 -26.79
CA GLN A 2 -39.91 -18.37 -26.18
C GLN A 2 -39.34 -17.12 -26.92
N LYS A 3 -39.16 -16.02 -26.20
CA LYS A 3 -38.38 -14.88 -26.71
C LYS A 3 -36.93 -15.30 -26.87
N LYS A 4 -36.48 -15.46 -28.14
CA LYS A 4 -35.06 -15.60 -28.48
C LYS A 4 -34.29 -14.40 -27.92
N GLY A 5 -33.43 -14.64 -26.94
CA GLY A 5 -32.52 -13.63 -26.38
C GLY A 5 -31.64 -13.08 -27.52
N LYS A 6 -31.65 -11.79 -27.68
CA LYS A 6 -30.71 -11.05 -28.56
C LYS A 6 -29.29 -11.38 -28.08
N VAL A 7 -28.50 -11.96 -28.97
CA VAL A 7 -27.05 -12.07 -28.81
C VAL A 7 -26.51 -10.64 -28.73
N VAL A 8 -26.10 -10.21 -27.54
CA VAL A 8 -25.51 -8.88 -27.33
C VAL A 8 -24.23 -8.81 -28.15
N ALA A 9 -24.17 -7.83 -29.04
CA ALA A 9 -23.05 -7.60 -29.93
C ALA A 9 -21.76 -7.46 -29.10
N ARG A 10 -20.75 -8.24 -29.49
CA ARG A 10 -19.37 -8.16 -29.02
C ARG A 10 -18.96 -6.68 -29.00
N ASN A 11 -18.56 -6.18 -27.84
CA ASN A 11 -18.37 -4.74 -27.61
C ASN A 11 -17.42 -4.16 -28.69
N LYS A 12 -17.98 -3.47 -29.71
CA LYS A 12 -17.23 -2.86 -30.82
C LYS A 12 -16.18 -1.86 -30.32
N TYR A 13 -16.40 -1.31 -29.14
CA TYR A 13 -15.55 -0.27 -28.57
C TYR A 13 -14.22 -0.80 -27.99
N GLY A 14 -14.12 -2.07 -27.58
CA GLY A 14 -12.88 -2.63 -27.06
C GLY A 14 -11.72 -2.58 -28.07
N ALA A 15 -11.98 -2.89 -29.34
CA ALA A 15 -10.98 -2.78 -30.40
C ALA A 15 -10.62 -1.32 -30.70
N THR A 16 -11.60 -0.42 -30.68
CA THR A 16 -11.41 1.01 -30.90
C THR A 16 -10.52 1.61 -29.79
N PHE A 17 -10.77 1.28 -28.53
CA PHE A 17 -9.92 1.74 -27.42
C PHE A 17 -8.50 1.17 -27.49
N ILE A 18 -8.28 -0.04 -27.96
CA ILE A 18 -6.95 -0.60 -28.19
C ILE A 18 -6.22 0.19 -29.26
N ILE A 19 -6.88 0.48 -30.39
CA ILE A 19 -6.26 1.21 -31.51
C ILE A 19 -5.95 2.66 -31.10
N ILE A 20 -6.91 3.36 -30.49
CA ILE A 20 -6.72 4.74 -30.02
C ILE A 20 -5.64 4.79 -28.96
N GLY A 21 -5.63 3.85 -28.00
CA GLY A 21 -4.62 3.77 -26.97
C GLY A 21 -3.23 3.54 -27.52
N ALA A 22 -3.07 2.61 -28.47
CA ALA A 22 -1.79 2.36 -29.13
C ALA A 22 -1.30 3.58 -29.94
N ALA A 23 -2.19 4.21 -30.70
CA ALA A 23 -1.86 5.42 -31.45
C ALA A 23 -1.45 6.58 -30.52
N ALA A 24 -2.15 6.76 -29.40
CA ALA A 24 -1.82 7.78 -28.41
C ALA A 24 -0.46 7.52 -27.74
N VAL A 25 -0.14 6.26 -27.42
CA VAL A 25 1.19 5.91 -26.87
C VAL A 25 2.29 6.26 -27.88
N VAL A 26 2.13 5.89 -29.16
CA VAL A 26 3.11 6.21 -30.22
C VAL A 26 3.24 7.72 -30.40
N LEU A 27 2.12 8.45 -30.47
CA LEU A 27 2.12 9.90 -30.59
C LEU A 27 2.80 10.56 -29.38
N GLY A 28 2.52 10.08 -28.18
CA GLY A 28 3.15 10.56 -26.96
C GLY A 28 4.67 10.33 -26.94
N PHE A 29 5.15 9.18 -27.43
CA PHE A 29 6.59 8.94 -27.62
C PHE A 29 7.21 9.90 -28.65
N ILE A 30 6.52 10.20 -29.74
CA ILE A 30 6.99 11.17 -30.74
C ILE A 30 7.08 12.58 -30.11
N LEU A 31 6.06 13.00 -29.37
CA LEU A 31 6.07 14.29 -28.67
C LEU A 31 7.17 14.36 -27.61
N TYR A 32 7.43 13.24 -26.92
CA TYR A 32 8.45 13.16 -25.86
C TYR A 32 9.88 13.21 -26.40
N TYR A 33 10.17 12.57 -27.54
CA TYR A 33 11.55 12.46 -28.07
C TYR A 33 11.92 13.44 -29.15
N PHE A 34 10.96 14.02 -29.88
CA PHE A 34 11.23 14.84 -31.08
C PHE A 34 10.90 16.32 -30.91
N LEU A 35 10.31 16.72 -29.79
CA LEU A 35 10.02 18.13 -29.51
C LEU A 35 10.91 18.65 -28.39
N ASP A 36 11.31 19.93 -28.49
CA ASP A 36 12.22 20.60 -27.56
C ASP A 36 11.76 20.46 -26.07
N PRO A 37 12.72 20.40 -25.11
CA PRO A 37 12.43 20.31 -23.69
C PRO A 37 11.67 21.55 -23.20
N GLY A 38 10.37 21.41 -23.06
CA GLY A 38 9.42 22.45 -22.64
C GLY A 38 8.06 21.86 -22.39
N VAL A 39 7.01 22.67 -22.54
CA VAL A 39 5.60 22.30 -22.35
C VAL A 39 5.17 21.04 -23.14
N PHE A 40 5.77 20.82 -24.32
CA PHE A 40 5.46 19.68 -25.18
C PHE A 40 6.08 18.35 -24.71
N TYR A 41 7.18 18.38 -23.97
CA TYR A 41 7.79 17.21 -23.34
C TYR A 41 6.85 16.59 -22.30
N ASP A 42 6.30 17.42 -21.42
CA ASP A 42 5.33 16.99 -20.42
C ASP A 42 4.02 16.52 -21.09
N LEU A 43 3.58 17.20 -22.17
CA LEU A 43 2.41 16.81 -22.95
C LEU A 43 2.58 15.40 -23.56
N GLY A 44 3.76 15.07 -24.05
CA GLY A 44 4.08 13.72 -24.57
C GLY A 44 3.86 12.64 -23.53
N LEU A 45 4.31 12.86 -22.29
CA LEU A 45 4.13 11.94 -21.17
C LEU A 45 2.64 11.76 -20.83
N TYR A 46 1.85 12.82 -20.80
CA TYR A 46 0.40 12.75 -20.58
C TYR A 46 -0.31 11.92 -21.65
N VAL A 47 0.09 12.12 -22.90
CA VAL A 47 -0.48 11.38 -24.05
C VAL A 47 -0.12 9.89 -23.95
N ILE A 48 1.12 9.55 -23.55
CA ILE A 48 1.54 8.15 -23.27
C ILE A 48 0.68 7.53 -22.18
N MET A 49 0.50 8.23 -21.06
CA MET A 49 -0.27 7.71 -19.93
C MET A 49 -1.75 7.51 -20.26
N ALA A 50 -2.36 8.49 -20.93
CA ALA A 50 -3.74 8.39 -21.39
C ALA A 50 -3.91 7.25 -22.42
N GLY A 51 -2.95 7.10 -23.32
CA GLY A 51 -2.91 6.01 -24.29
C GLY A 51 -2.75 4.65 -23.62
N ALA A 52 -1.87 4.50 -22.64
CA ALA A 52 -1.68 3.27 -21.89
C ALA A 52 -2.94 2.89 -21.09
N ALA A 53 -3.62 3.86 -20.47
CA ALA A 53 -4.89 3.64 -19.78
C ALA A 53 -6.01 3.19 -20.74
N ALA A 54 -6.13 3.82 -21.90
CA ALA A 54 -7.09 3.45 -22.94
C ALA A 54 -6.81 2.04 -23.50
N LEU A 55 -5.52 1.71 -23.69
CA LEU A 55 -5.07 0.40 -24.15
C LEU A 55 -5.40 -0.69 -23.13
N PHE A 56 -5.11 -0.44 -21.86
CA PHE A 56 -5.45 -1.35 -20.75
C PHE A 56 -6.97 -1.55 -20.64
N TYR A 57 -7.75 -0.48 -20.73
CA TYR A 57 -9.22 -0.55 -20.74
C TYR A 57 -9.74 -1.37 -21.91
N GLY A 58 -9.23 -1.13 -23.13
CA GLY A 58 -9.60 -1.88 -24.31
C GLY A 58 -9.25 -3.37 -24.23
N LEU A 59 -8.06 -3.71 -23.72
CA LEU A 59 -7.64 -5.09 -23.46
C LEU A 59 -8.53 -5.76 -22.42
N ARG A 60 -8.82 -5.08 -21.31
CA ARG A 60 -9.73 -5.58 -20.27
C ARG A 60 -11.11 -5.87 -20.85
N GLN A 61 -11.66 -4.99 -21.70
CA GLN A 61 -12.96 -5.21 -22.36
C GLN A 61 -12.93 -6.40 -23.34
N ARG A 62 -11.80 -6.65 -23.99
CA ARG A 62 -11.66 -7.74 -24.96
C ARG A 62 -11.46 -9.11 -24.28
N PHE A 63 -10.77 -9.15 -23.15
CA PHE A 63 -10.44 -10.37 -22.41
C PHE A 63 -11.33 -10.61 -21.18
N ALA A 64 -12.16 -9.65 -20.77
CA ALA A 64 -13.14 -9.88 -19.71
C ALA A 64 -14.15 -10.93 -20.18
N ARG A 65 -14.22 -12.05 -19.44
CA ARG A 65 -15.30 -13.05 -19.62
C ARG A 65 -16.62 -12.33 -19.41
N GLN A 66 -17.49 -12.34 -20.44
CA GLN A 66 -18.83 -11.78 -20.33
C GLN A 66 -19.60 -12.53 -19.23
N TYR A 67 -19.91 -11.82 -18.15
CA TYR A 67 -20.98 -12.23 -17.26
C TYR A 67 -22.29 -11.99 -18.00
N LYS A 68 -22.98 -13.08 -18.39
CA LYS A 68 -24.32 -13.04 -18.92
C LYS A 68 -25.22 -12.35 -17.89
N GLY A 69 -25.76 -11.20 -18.18
CA GLY A 69 -26.91 -10.66 -17.45
C GLY A 69 -26.87 -9.21 -16.94
N MET A 70 -25.97 -8.36 -17.40
CA MET A 70 -26.09 -6.91 -17.11
C MET A 70 -26.15 -6.10 -18.40
N ASP A 71 -27.38 -5.83 -18.85
CA ASP A 71 -27.63 -4.74 -19.79
C ASP A 71 -27.46 -3.42 -19.01
N VAL A 72 -26.31 -2.77 -19.18
CA VAL A 72 -26.10 -1.42 -18.62
C VAL A 72 -26.77 -0.43 -19.59
N GLU A 73 -28.04 -0.14 -19.36
CA GLU A 73 -28.67 1.03 -19.95
C GLU A 73 -28.03 2.28 -19.34
N LEU A 74 -27.38 3.10 -20.17
CA LEU A 74 -26.87 4.42 -19.80
C LEU A 74 -28.06 5.37 -19.63
N SER A 75 -28.73 5.27 -18.50
CA SER A 75 -29.76 6.22 -18.05
C SER A 75 -29.14 7.23 -17.08
N VAL A 76 -29.78 8.39 -16.92
CA VAL A 76 -29.37 9.41 -15.91
C VAL A 76 -29.31 8.79 -14.51
N GLY A 77 -30.18 7.80 -14.20
CA GLY A 77 -30.15 7.04 -12.96
C GLY A 77 -28.91 6.15 -12.80
N THR A 78 -28.38 5.61 -13.90
CA THR A 78 -27.15 4.82 -13.92
C THR A 78 -25.94 5.70 -13.69
N GLY A 79 -25.91 6.90 -14.28
CA GLY A 79 -24.87 7.90 -14.05
C GLY A 79 -24.84 8.37 -12.58
N LYS A 80 -26.00 8.64 -11.99
CA LYS A 80 -26.10 9.01 -10.58
C LYS A 80 -25.63 7.89 -9.65
N LYS A 81 -26.00 6.64 -9.90
CA LYS A 81 -25.52 5.47 -9.15
C LYS A 81 -24.01 5.27 -9.32
N PHE A 82 -23.47 5.49 -10.51
CA PHE A 82 -22.02 5.41 -10.74
C PHE A 82 -21.28 6.48 -9.93
N LEU A 83 -21.77 7.73 -9.94
CA LEU A 83 -21.18 8.82 -9.16
C LEU A 83 -21.24 8.55 -7.66
N THR A 84 -22.38 8.09 -7.14
CA THR A 84 -22.51 7.78 -5.71
C THR A 84 -21.67 6.59 -5.29
N ASN A 85 -21.63 5.52 -6.07
CA ASN A 85 -20.84 4.32 -5.76
C ASN A 85 -19.33 4.53 -5.89
N ASN A 86 -18.89 5.56 -6.62
CA ASN A 86 -17.47 5.86 -6.82
C ASN A 86 -17.10 7.27 -6.32
N ALA A 87 -17.91 7.85 -5.43
CA ALA A 87 -17.76 9.23 -4.99
C ALA A 87 -16.36 9.54 -4.42
N ILE A 88 -15.82 8.65 -3.58
CA ILE A 88 -14.46 8.81 -3.04
C ILE A 88 -13.42 8.78 -4.15
N MET A 89 -13.49 7.77 -5.03
CA MET A 89 -12.53 7.63 -6.14
C MET A 89 -12.55 8.89 -7.03
N ILE A 90 -13.74 9.42 -7.30
CA ILE A 90 -13.92 10.64 -8.11
C ILE A 90 -13.35 11.85 -7.36
N ALA A 91 -13.64 12.01 -6.06
CA ALA A 91 -13.09 13.11 -5.26
C ALA A 91 -11.56 13.07 -5.22
N LEU A 92 -10.96 11.88 -5.06
CA LEU A 92 -9.52 11.69 -5.09
C LEU A 92 -8.92 12.01 -6.46
N LEU A 93 -9.57 11.58 -7.55
CA LEU A 93 -9.15 11.93 -8.91
C LEU A 93 -9.23 13.44 -9.18
N VAL A 94 -10.29 14.09 -8.73
CA VAL A 94 -10.41 15.56 -8.83
C VAL A 94 -9.28 16.24 -8.08
N MET A 95 -8.92 15.78 -6.88
CA MET A 95 -7.82 16.33 -6.11
C MET A 95 -6.47 16.17 -6.85
N ILE A 96 -6.23 15.01 -7.47
CA ILE A 96 -5.03 14.79 -8.30
C ILE A 96 -5.00 15.77 -9.47
N ILE A 97 -6.12 15.97 -10.16
CA ILE A 97 -6.23 16.93 -11.28
C ILE A 97 -5.94 18.35 -10.80
N VAL A 98 -6.46 18.74 -9.64
CA VAL A 98 -6.19 20.06 -9.04
C VAL A 98 -4.69 20.24 -8.77
N ILE A 99 -4.01 19.22 -8.19
CA ILE A 99 -2.57 19.26 -7.95
C ILE A 99 -1.80 19.44 -9.27
N MET A 100 -2.20 18.72 -10.33
CA MET A 100 -1.58 18.81 -11.66
C MET A 100 -1.74 20.20 -12.29
N ILE A 101 -2.90 20.84 -12.08
CA ILE A 101 -3.14 22.21 -12.57
C ILE A 101 -2.29 23.24 -11.80
N ILE A 102 -2.17 23.09 -10.48
CA ILE A 102 -1.39 24.00 -9.64
C ILE A 102 0.11 23.86 -9.92
N GLN A 103 0.58 22.61 -10.11
CA GLN A 103 2.00 22.28 -10.32
C GLN A 103 2.17 21.29 -11.47
N PRO A 104 2.30 21.73 -12.71
CA PRO A 104 2.49 20.85 -13.87
C PRO A 104 3.71 19.91 -13.75
N ARG A 105 4.76 20.35 -13.05
CA ARG A 105 5.97 19.52 -12.79
C ARG A 105 5.67 18.25 -12.01
N PHE A 106 4.50 18.16 -11.36
CA PHE A 106 4.07 16.95 -10.64
C PHE A 106 4.01 15.70 -11.52
N MET A 107 3.84 15.87 -12.83
CA MET A 107 3.77 14.76 -13.78
C MET A 107 5.13 14.37 -14.38
N GLN A 108 6.23 14.97 -13.94
CA GLN A 108 7.55 14.54 -14.39
C GLN A 108 7.81 13.08 -14.02
N LEU A 109 8.52 12.36 -14.90
CA LEU A 109 8.84 10.95 -14.70
C LEU A 109 9.55 10.69 -13.37
N ALA A 110 10.45 11.59 -12.96
CA ALA A 110 11.13 11.50 -11.67
C ALA A 110 10.16 11.49 -10.50
N VAL A 111 9.14 12.37 -10.53
CA VAL A 111 8.09 12.45 -9.50
C VAL A 111 7.26 11.18 -9.44
N LEU A 112 6.89 10.62 -10.60
CA LEU A 112 6.15 9.34 -10.66
C LEU A 112 6.97 8.19 -10.08
N LEU A 113 8.28 8.15 -10.35
CA LEU A 113 9.18 7.13 -9.79
C LEU A 113 9.36 7.30 -8.27
N ASP A 114 9.39 8.54 -7.78
CA ASP A 114 9.43 8.83 -6.34
C ASP A 114 8.13 8.41 -5.65
N ILE A 115 6.97 8.64 -6.27
CA ILE A 115 5.67 8.16 -5.79
C ILE A 115 5.66 6.64 -5.70
N LEU A 116 6.14 5.93 -6.73
CA LEU A 116 6.25 4.47 -6.71
C LEU A 116 7.19 3.99 -5.60
N THR A 117 8.29 4.69 -5.38
CA THR A 117 9.24 4.39 -4.29
C THR A 117 8.58 4.53 -2.92
N GLN A 118 7.88 5.64 -2.67
CA GLN A 118 7.19 5.88 -1.41
C GLN A 118 5.98 4.95 -1.21
N SER A 119 5.28 4.60 -2.29
CA SER A 119 4.16 3.66 -2.21
C SER A 119 4.60 2.24 -1.88
N SER A 120 5.86 1.87 -2.16
CA SER A 120 6.35 0.49 -2.01
C SER A 120 6.29 0.00 -0.56
N THR A 121 6.78 0.77 0.39
CA THR A 121 6.74 0.41 1.82
C THR A 121 5.32 0.47 2.39
N LYS A 122 4.53 1.50 2.03
CA LYS A 122 3.12 1.62 2.40
C LYS A 122 2.28 0.46 1.83
N MET A 123 2.63 -0.02 0.64
CA MET A 123 1.99 -1.18 0.02
C MET A 123 2.13 -2.43 0.89
N ILE A 124 3.33 -2.71 1.39
CA ILE A 124 3.58 -3.88 2.24
C ILE A 124 2.80 -3.77 3.55
N VAL A 125 2.70 -2.58 4.16
CA VAL A 125 1.87 -2.34 5.35
C VAL A 125 0.39 -2.60 5.03
N ALA A 126 -0.13 -2.05 3.94
CA ALA A 126 -1.52 -2.22 3.54
C ALA A 126 -1.88 -3.68 3.22
N LEU A 127 -0.94 -4.42 2.61
CA LEU A 127 -1.10 -5.86 2.41
C LEU A 127 -1.23 -6.61 3.75
N GLY A 128 -0.45 -6.24 4.78
CA GLY A 128 -0.58 -6.78 6.12
C GLY A 128 -1.94 -6.47 6.75
N ILE A 129 -2.35 -5.21 6.72
CA ILE A 129 -3.64 -4.74 7.26
C ILE A 129 -4.82 -5.40 6.53
N SER A 130 -4.69 -5.68 5.24
CA SER A 130 -5.76 -6.32 4.49
C SER A 130 -6.20 -7.68 5.04
N PHE A 131 -5.28 -8.45 5.62
CA PHE A 131 -5.64 -9.74 6.25
C PHE A 131 -6.54 -9.56 7.47
N THR A 132 -6.28 -8.54 8.29
CA THR A 132 -7.10 -8.26 9.47
C THR A 132 -8.44 -7.65 9.07
N LEU A 133 -8.50 -6.76 8.09
CA LEU A 133 -9.75 -6.22 7.56
C LEU A 133 -10.64 -7.31 6.96
N LEU A 134 -10.06 -8.28 6.24
CA LEU A 134 -10.81 -9.39 5.66
C LEU A 134 -11.55 -10.26 6.68
N ILE A 135 -11.16 -10.23 7.97
CA ILE A 135 -11.89 -10.90 9.06
C ILE A 135 -12.72 -9.94 9.91
N ALA A 136 -13.11 -8.78 9.35
CA ALA A 136 -13.83 -7.72 10.04
C ALA A 136 -13.06 -7.14 11.27
N GLY A 137 -11.73 -7.18 11.22
CA GLY A 137 -10.85 -6.66 12.26
C GLY A 137 -10.00 -5.50 11.75
N THR A 138 -9.73 -4.53 12.61
CA THR A 138 -8.76 -3.47 12.34
C THR A 138 -7.51 -3.69 13.18
N ASP A 139 -6.33 -3.53 12.59
CA ASP A 139 -5.07 -3.61 13.31
C ASP A 139 -4.44 -2.23 13.44
N LEU A 140 -4.57 -1.65 14.63
CA LEU A 140 -4.01 -0.35 14.94
C LEU A 140 -2.52 -0.41 15.33
N SER A 141 -1.98 -1.59 15.62
CA SER A 141 -0.59 -1.74 16.03
C SER A 141 0.42 -1.64 14.87
N ALA A 142 -0.05 -1.70 13.62
CA ALA A 142 0.76 -1.79 12.41
C ALA A 142 1.81 -0.67 12.31
N GLY A 143 1.42 0.58 12.50
CA GLY A 143 2.34 1.71 12.39
C GLY A 143 3.43 1.68 13.45
N ARG A 144 3.11 1.31 14.68
CA ARG A 144 4.10 1.20 15.75
C ARG A 144 5.05 0.01 15.57
N MET A 145 4.59 -1.07 14.95
CA MET A 145 5.46 -2.19 14.55
C MET A 145 6.43 -1.79 13.44
N VAL A 146 5.99 -0.97 12.45
CA VAL A 146 6.90 -0.37 11.47
C VAL A 146 7.99 0.44 12.16
N GLY A 147 7.63 1.27 13.15
CA GLY A 147 8.58 2.05 13.94
C GLY A 147 9.55 1.18 14.75
N LEU A 148 9.05 0.14 15.39
CA LEU A 148 9.88 -0.82 16.13
C LEU A 148 10.90 -1.49 15.21
N ALA A 149 10.48 -2.00 14.06
CA ALA A 149 11.39 -2.64 13.11
C ALA A 149 12.43 -1.67 12.57
N ALA A 150 12.04 -0.42 12.29
CA ALA A 150 12.96 0.62 11.86
C ALA A 150 14.04 0.89 12.91
N VAL A 151 13.66 1.08 14.16
CA VAL A 151 14.59 1.37 15.28
C VAL A 151 15.51 0.18 15.54
N VAL A 152 14.97 -1.03 15.67
CA VAL A 152 15.76 -2.23 15.94
C VAL A 152 16.76 -2.50 14.83
N SER A 153 16.37 -2.41 13.56
CA SER A 153 17.29 -2.67 12.45
C SER A 153 18.38 -1.61 12.33
N THR A 154 18.03 -0.32 12.45
CA THR A 154 19.01 0.77 12.32
C THR A 154 19.98 0.82 13.49
N SER A 155 19.55 0.57 14.73
CA SER A 155 20.42 0.57 15.91
C SER A 155 21.57 -0.45 15.80
N MET A 156 21.32 -1.58 15.12
CA MET A 156 22.31 -2.64 14.93
C MET A 156 23.14 -2.48 13.66
N LEU A 157 22.74 -1.59 12.74
CA LEU A 157 23.34 -1.40 11.42
C LEU A 157 24.04 -0.04 11.26
N GLN A 158 24.46 0.58 12.36
CA GLN A 158 25.28 1.78 12.30
C GLN A 158 26.74 1.46 11.92
N THR A 159 27.39 2.43 11.25
CA THR A 159 28.81 2.32 10.89
C THR A 159 29.68 2.31 12.13
N ALA A 160 30.85 1.66 12.05
CA ALA A 160 31.78 1.55 13.18
C ALA A 160 32.32 2.93 13.64
N ASP A 161 32.46 3.85 12.67
CA ASP A 161 33.05 5.18 12.90
C ASP A 161 32.03 6.23 13.38
N TYR A 162 30.75 5.83 13.56
CA TYR A 162 29.74 6.78 13.99
C TYR A 162 29.88 7.11 15.49
N ALA A 163 30.07 8.38 15.81
CA ALA A 163 30.38 8.84 17.17
C ALA A 163 29.30 8.47 18.19
N ASN A 164 28.03 8.55 17.80
CA ASN A 164 26.87 8.25 18.67
C ASN A 164 26.27 6.86 18.35
N ARG A 165 27.13 5.84 18.24
CA ARG A 165 26.71 4.49 17.91
C ARG A 165 25.87 3.91 19.05
N PHE A 166 24.69 3.36 18.72
CA PHE A 166 23.77 2.77 19.68
C PHE A 166 24.41 1.59 20.44
N PHE A 167 25.12 0.73 19.73
CA PHE A 167 25.90 -0.38 20.29
C PHE A 167 27.39 -0.21 19.99
N PRO A 168 28.19 0.46 20.85
CA PRO A 168 29.59 0.77 20.56
C PRO A 168 30.45 -0.48 20.27
N ASN A 169 30.20 -1.58 21.00
CA ASN A 169 30.99 -2.81 20.92
C ASN A 169 30.39 -3.90 19.99
N LEU A 170 29.33 -3.59 19.24
CA LEU A 170 28.72 -4.59 18.36
C LEU A 170 29.64 -4.90 17.18
N PRO A 171 30.01 -6.17 16.95
CA PRO A 171 30.81 -6.53 15.79
C PRO A 171 30.05 -6.29 14.50
N HIS A 172 30.79 -6.24 13.38
CA HIS A 172 30.17 -6.12 12.07
C HIS A 172 29.35 -7.39 11.75
N MET A 173 28.02 -7.24 11.81
CA MET A 173 27.12 -8.36 11.52
C MET A 173 26.72 -8.40 10.04
N VAL A 174 26.39 -9.61 9.58
CA VAL A 174 25.79 -9.78 8.25
C VAL A 174 24.43 -9.07 8.23
N LEU A 175 24.17 -8.33 7.15
CA LEU A 175 23.00 -7.47 6.99
C LEU A 175 21.66 -8.16 7.33
N ILE A 176 21.53 -9.43 6.98
CA ILE A 176 20.30 -10.20 7.18
C ILE A 176 19.95 -10.42 8.65
N VAL A 177 20.95 -10.49 9.55
CA VAL A 177 20.72 -10.81 10.98
C VAL A 177 19.91 -9.72 11.69
N PRO A 178 20.27 -8.42 11.65
CA PRO A 178 19.45 -7.36 12.23
C PRO A 178 18.05 -7.25 11.58
N ILE A 179 17.95 -7.54 10.29
CA ILE A 179 16.65 -7.56 9.60
C ILE A 179 15.76 -8.65 10.19
N ILE A 180 16.26 -9.87 10.33
CA ILE A 180 15.51 -10.99 10.92
C ILE A 180 15.12 -10.67 12.37
N ILE A 181 16.02 -10.12 13.17
CA ILE A 181 15.73 -9.74 14.56
C ILE A 181 14.59 -8.73 14.62
N ALA A 182 14.63 -7.69 13.78
CA ALA A 182 13.57 -6.67 13.70
C ALA A 182 12.21 -7.27 13.30
N VAL A 183 12.20 -8.16 12.32
CA VAL A 183 10.97 -8.84 11.86
C VAL A 183 10.44 -9.80 12.93
N ILE A 184 11.31 -10.54 13.62
CA ILE A 184 10.92 -11.44 14.72
C ILE A 184 10.33 -10.60 15.88
N ALA A 185 10.93 -9.47 16.23
CA ALA A 185 10.40 -8.59 17.28
C ALA A 185 8.95 -8.15 16.97
N CYS A 186 8.66 -7.79 15.72
CA CYS A 186 7.30 -7.50 15.29
C CYS A 186 6.40 -8.75 15.34
N GLY A 187 6.91 -9.91 14.90
CA GLY A 187 6.19 -11.18 14.93
C GLY A 187 5.75 -11.59 16.33
N LEU A 188 6.56 -11.32 17.36
CA LEU A 188 6.20 -11.58 18.76
C LEU A 188 4.97 -10.76 19.21
N PHE A 189 4.89 -9.49 18.84
CA PHE A 189 3.69 -8.70 19.06
C PHE A 189 2.50 -9.16 18.20
N GLY A 190 2.77 -9.69 17.02
CA GLY A 190 1.76 -10.34 16.19
C GLY A 190 1.18 -11.61 16.84
N ILE A 191 2.01 -12.41 17.49
CA ILE A 191 1.56 -13.56 18.30
C ILE A 191 0.68 -13.07 19.43
N LEU A 192 1.06 -12.00 20.13
CA LEU A 192 0.26 -11.42 21.21
C LEU A 192 -1.12 -10.94 20.70
N ASN A 193 -1.15 -10.17 19.61
CA ASN A 193 -2.40 -9.73 18.98
C ASN A 193 -3.29 -10.95 18.63
N GLY A 194 -2.71 -11.90 17.91
CA GLY A 194 -3.41 -13.10 17.48
C GLY A 194 -3.96 -13.91 18.67
N PHE A 195 -3.17 -14.03 19.73
CA PHE A 195 -3.58 -14.75 20.93
C PHE A 195 -4.74 -14.07 21.66
N LEU A 196 -4.68 -12.74 21.84
CA LEU A 196 -5.76 -11.97 22.48
C LEU A 196 -7.08 -12.10 21.68
N VAL A 197 -7.01 -11.99 20.36
CA VAL A 197 -8.20 -12.08 19.49
C VAL A 197 -8.69 -13.52 19.36
N ALA A 198 -7.79 -14.49 19.15
CA ALA A 198 -8.20 -15.87 18.86
C ALA A 198 -8.59 -16.68 20.10
N LYS A 199 -7.94 -16.41 21.26
CA LYS A 199 -8.16 -17.19 22.51
C LYS A 199 -9.23 -16.57 23.38
N TYR A 200 -9.19 -15.24 23.55
CA TYR A 200 -10.10 -14.51 24.45
C TYR A 200 -11.29 -13.88 23.71
N ASP A 201 -11.36 -14.06 22.41
CA ASP A 201 -12.41 -13.48 21.57
C ASP A 201 -12.54 -11.94 21.70
N MET A 202 -11.38 -11.30 22.00
CA MET A 202 -11.35 -9.84 22.11
C MET A 202 -11.61 -9.21 20.75
N HIS A 203 -12.37 -8.12 20.74
CA HIS A 203 -12.54 -7.35 19.52
C HIS A 203 -11.18 -6.86 18.99
N PRO A 204 -10.83 -7.12 17.73
CA PRO A 204 -9.52 -6.82 17.17
C PRO A 204 -9.05 -5.39 17.41
N PHE A 205 -9.95 -4.42 17.28
CA PHE A 205 -9.68 -3.00 17.55
C PHE A 205 -9.11 -2.78 18.96
N ILE A 206 -9.73 -3.38 20.00
CA ILE A 206 -9.31 -3.19 21.39
C ILE A 206 -7.99 -3.89 21.67
N ALA A 207 -7.84 -5.12 21.16
CA ALA A 207 -6.62 -5.89 21.34
C ALA A 207 -5.42 -5.19 20.69
N THR A 208 -5.56 -4.76 19.43
CA THR A 208 -4.47 -4.12 18.69
C THR A 208 -4.16 -2.70 19.18
N LEU A 209 -5.17 -1.97 19.70
CA LEU A 209 -4.94 -0.69 20.37
C LEU A 209 -4.09 -0.85 21.63
N ALA A 210 -4.39 -1.86 22.46
CA ALA A 210 -3.58 -2.15 23.64
C ALA A 210 -2.14 -2.52 23.24
N VAL A 211 -1.97 -3.39 22.26
CA VAL A 211 -0.64 -3.78 21.76
C VAL A 211 0.07 -2.61 21.08
N GLN A 212 -0.63 -1.71 20.40
CA GLN A 212 -0.07 -0.47 19.85
C GLN A 212 0.65 0.34 20.95
N VAL A 213 0.00 0.52 22.11
CA VAL A 213 0.58 1.26 23.24
C VAL A 213 1.77 0.49 23.84
N MET A 214 1.67 -0.84 23.95
CA MET A 214 2.79 -1.68 24.41
C MET A 214 3.99 -1.60 23.47
N VAL A 215 3.80 -1.69 22.15
CA VAL A 215 4.87 -1.58 21.17
C VAL A 215 5.52 -0.20 21.23
N TYR A 216 4.71 0.86 21.31
CA TYR A 216 5.26 2.22 21.44
C TYR A 216 6.07 2.40 22.71
N GLY A 217 5.57 1.91 23.85
CA GLY A 217 6.29 1.95 25.13
C GLY A 217 7.59 1.16 25.07
N ALA A 218 7.55 -0.08 24.59
CA ALA A 218 8.74 -0.93 24.44
C ALA A 218 9.78 -0.32 23.50
N ASN A 219 9.32 0.20 22.35
CA ASN A 219 10.19 0.88 21.40
C ASN A 219 10.81 2.15 21.99
N SER A 220 10.04 2.94 22.76
CA SER A 220 10.54 4.17 23.38
C SER A 220 11.55 3.87 24.50
N LEU A 221 11.30 2.86 25.33
CA LEU A 221 12.27 2.39 26.34
C LEU A 221 13.57 1.92 25.69
N TYR A 222 13.48 1.12 24.62
CA TYR A 222 14.63 0.70 23.84
C TYR A 222 15.37 1.90 23.24
N PHE A 223 14.66 2.83 22.64
CA PHE A 223 15.22 4.01 22.00
C PHE A 223 15.90 4.98 22.96
N ASP A 224 15.44 5.01 24.23
CA ASP A 224 16.00 5.87 25.29
C ASP A 224 17.21 5.24 26.02
N MET A 225 17.55 3.98 25.71
CA MET A 225 18.71 3.32 26.33
C MET A 225 20.02 4.08 26.05
N GLU A 226 20.93 4.05 27.03
CA GLU A 226 22.32 4.51 26.85
C GLU A 226 23.02 3.69 25.73
N PRO A 227 23.81 4.30 24.88
CA PRO A 227 24.21 5.73 24.84
C PRO A 227 23.29 6.61 23.99
N ASN A 228 22.20 6.08 23.41
CA ASN A 228 21.37 6.80 22.43
C ASN A 228 20.60 7.98 23.02
N LYS A 229 20.06 7.84 24.24
CA LYS A 229 19.32 8.91 24.97
C LYS A 229 18.27 9.59 24.12
N SER A 230 17.39 8.83 23.48
CA SER A 230 16.31 9.33 22.62
C SER A 230 16.77 10.17 21.41
N GLN A 231 18.04 10.05 21.00
CA GLN A 231 18.50 10.72 19.78
C GLN A 231 18.09 9.99 18.53
N PRO A 232 17.75 10.68 17.43
CA PRO A 232 17.49 10.02 16.14
C PRO A 232 18.67 9.13 15.73
N ILE A 233 18.39 7.88 15.36
CA ILE A 233 19.41 6.93 14.93
C ILE A 233 19.77 7.22 13.48
N GLY A 234 21.00 7.66 13.28
CA GLY A 234 21.62 7.89 11.97
C GLY A 234 22.94 7.13 11.84
N GLY A 235 23.78 7.52 10.86
CA GLY A 235 25.06 6.87 10.64
C GLY A 235 24.94 5.40 10.21
N VAL A 236 23.92 5.11 9.42
CA VAL A 236 23.57 3.75 8.98
C VAL A 236 24.52 3.28 7.88
N ARG A 237 24.88 2.02 7.88
CA ARG A 237 25.80 1.40 6.93
C ARG A 237 25.32 1.55 5.48
N PRO A 238 26.24 1.84 4.53
CA PRO A 238 25.89 2.03 3.11
C PRO A 238 25.21 0.83 2.47
N ASP A 239 25.58 -0.42 2.83
CA ASP A 239 24.97 -1.64 2.31
C ASP A 239 23.48 -1.77 2.71
N PHE A 240 23.11 -1.31 3.90
CA PHE A 240 21.72 -1.23 4.31
C PHE A 240 20.97 -0.11 3.59
N VAL A 241 21.58 1.07 3.47
CA VAL A 241 20.97 2.21 2.75
C VAL A 241 20.71 1.85 1.28
N LEU A 242 21.62 1.11 0.64
CA LEU A 242 21.44 0.63 -0.72
C LEU A 242 20.20 -0.27 -0.88
N LEU A 243 19.78 -0.99 0.17
CA LEU A 243 18.54 -1.79 0.15
C LEU A 243 17.29 -0.94 -0.07
N GLY A 244 17.31 0.33 0.31
CA GLY A 244 16.19 1.26 0.16
C GLY A 244 16.37 2.31 -0.93
N GLN A 245 17.61 2.69 -1.23
CA GLN A 245 17.90 3.83 -2.11
C GLN A 245 18.52 3.45 -3.46
N LYS A 246 18.97 2.18 -3.64
CA LYS A 246 19.55 1.73 -4.92
C LYS A 246 18.54 1.89 -6.04
N LYS A 247 18.97 2.52 -7.13
CA LYS A 247 18.20 2.64 -8.35
C LYS A 247 18.66 1.58 -9.36
N LEU A 248 17.71 0.90 -9.96
CA LEU A 248 17.92 -0.11 -11.00
C LEU A 248 17.67 0.54 -12.36
N LEU A 249 18.38 0.05 -13.39
CA LEU A 249 18.18 0.51 -14.77
C LEU A 249 18.40 2.02 -14.98
N ALA A 250 19.23 2.66 -14.16
CA ALA A 250 19.62 4.06 -14.40
C ALA A 250 20.57 4.09 -15.62
N ILE A 251 20.04 4.53 -16.78
CA ILE A 251 20.78 4.55 -18.06
C ILE A 251 20.48 5.88 -18.76
N GLY A 252 21.51 6.64 -19.09
CA GLY A 252 21.37 7.96 -19.72
C GLY A 252 20.54 8.91 -18.83
N ASP A 253 19.55 9.57 -19.40
CA ASP A 253 18.68 10.50 -18.69
C ASP A 253 17.58 9.82 -17.86
N PHE A 254 17.46 8.49 -17.93
CA PHE A 254 16.47 7.76 -17.14
C PHE A 254 16.94 7.64 -15.68
N PRO A 255 16.19 8.21 -14.70
CA PRO A 255 16.62 8.28 -13.30
C PRO A 255 16.66 6.92 -12.58
N GLY A 256 16.22 5.83 -13.24
CA GLY A 256 16.15 4.50 -12.68
C GLY A 256 14.98 4.26 -11.74
N ILE A 257 14.63 3.01 -11.54
CA ILE A 257 13.55 2.55 -10.65
C ILE A 257 14.17 2.12 -9.32
N SER A 258 13.62 2.58 -8.19
CA SER A 258 14.06 2.13 -6.87
C SER A 258 13.90 0.62 -6.70
N VAL A 259 14.87 -0.01 -6.06
CA VAL A 259 14.83 -1.45 -5.71
C VAL A 259 13.62 -1.80 -4.83
N LEU A 260 13.03 -0.84 -4.12
CA LEU A 260 11.82 -1.04 -3.32
C LEU A 260 10.61 -1.42 -4.17
N VAL A 261 10.53 -0.92 -5.42
CA VAL A 261 9.40 -1.21 -6.31
C VAL A 261 9.30 -2.70 -6.65
N PRO A 262 10.35 -3.37 -7.19
CA PRO A 262 10.28 -4.81 -7.43
C PRO A 262 10.11 -5.62 -6.14
N ILE A 263 10.66 -5.18 -5.00
CA ILE A 263 10.41 -5.82 -3.70
C ILE A 263 8.92 -5.75 -3.36
N ALA A 264 8.29 -4.58 -3.46
CA ALA A 264 6.86 -4.43 -3.21
C ALA A 264 6.01 -5.29 -4.16
N ILE A 265 6.37 -5.37 -5.44
CA ILE A 265 5.70 -6.25 -6.41
C ILE A 265 5.80 -7.72 -5.97
N CYS A 266 6.97 -8.18 -5.50
CA CYS A 266 7.13 -9.53 -4.98
C CYS A 266 6.18 -9.80 -3.79
N PHE A 267 6.03 -8.85 -2.85
CA PHE A 267 5.08 -8.99 -1.75
C PHE A 267 3.62 -8.94 -2.20
N VAL A 268 3.28 -8.10 -3.18
CA VAL A 268 1.95 -8.09 -3.81
C VAL A 268 1.62 -9.46 -4.41
N LEU A 269 2.54 -10.04 -5.16
CA LEU A 269 2.37 -11.37 -5.77
C LEU A 269 2.27 -12.47 -4.72
N LEU A 270 3.10 -12.40 -3.66
CA LEU A 270 3.07 -13.34 -2.55
C LEU A 270 1.71 -13.31 -1.84
N VAL A 271 1.24 -12.13 -1.45
CA VAL A 271 -0.05 -11.98 -0.75
C VAL A 271 -1.22 -12.35 -1.69
N TRP A 272 -1.13 -11.97 -2.96
CA TRP A 272 -2.11 -12.43 -3.95
C TRP A 272 -2.17 -13.97 -4.03
N PHE A 273 -1.01 -14.63 -4.06
CA PHE A 273 -0.94 -16.08 -4.06
C PHE A 273 -1.53 -16.69 -2.78
N ILE A 274 -1.15 -16.15 -1.61
CA ILE A 274 -1.67 -16.62 -0.31
C ILE A 274 -3.19 -16.50 -0.27
N LEU A 275 -3.75 -15.34 -0.60
CA LEU A 275 -5.19 -15.09 -0.50
C LEU A 275 -6.01 -15.87 -1.54
N ASN A 276 -5.50 -16.02 -2.78
CA ASN A 276 -6.30 -16.60 -3.88
C ASN A 276 -6.02 -18.07 -4.17
N LYS A 277 -4.86 -18.60 -3.76
CA LYS A 277 -4.41 -19.93 -4.16
C LYS A 277 -4.21 -20.91 -3.00
N THR A 278 -4.25 -20.44 -1.74
CA THR A 278 -4.03 -21.30 -0.57
C THR A 278 -5.31 -21.57 0.20
N VAL A 279 -5.30 -22.66 0.98
CA VAL A 279 -6.38 -22.98 1.93
C VAL A 279 -6.48 -21.91 3.02
N PHE A 280 -5.33 -21.35 3.45
CA PHE A 280 -5.30 -20.28 4.43
C PHE A 280 -6.09 -19.05 3.95
N GLY A 281 -5.88 -18.61 2.70
CA GLY A 281 -6.63 -17.49 2.13
C GLY A 281 -8.14 -17.77 2.05
N LYS A 282 -8.53 -18.99 1.67
CA LYS A 282 -9.95 -19.39 1.67
C LYS A 282 -10.56 -19.33 3.08
N ASN A 283 -9.81 -19.76 4.10
CA ASN A 283 -10.24 -19.70 5.49
C ASN A 283 -10.39 -18.25 5.98
N VAL A 284 -9.48 -17.35 5.57
CA VAL A 284 -9.57 -15.90 5.87
C VAL A 284 -10.90 -15.34 5.35
N TYR A 285 -11.22 -15.57 4.07
CA TYR A 285 -12.49 -15.11 3.49
C TYR A 285 -13.72 -15.77 4.12
N ALA A 286 -13.64 -17.06 4.48
CA ALA A 286 -14.72 -17.78 5.13
C ALA A 286 -15.04 -17.19 6.51
N ILE A 287 -14.01 -16.95 7.34
CA ILE A 287 -14.15 -16.35 8.67
C ILE A 287 -14.75 -14.94 8.56
N GLY A 288 -14.27 -14.14 7.61
CA GLY A 288 -14.75 -12.77 7.42
C GLY A 288 -16.17 -12.71 6.85
N GLY A 289 -16.59 -13.72 6.09
CA GLY A 289 -17.96 -13.78 5.58
C GLY A 289 -18.97 -14.22 6.63
N ASN A 290 -18.68 -15.29 7.36
CA ASN A 290 -19.46 -15.74 8.52
C ASN A 290 -18.62 -16.70 9.37
N ARG A 291 -18.24 -16.23 10.56
CA ARG A 291 -17.36 -16.97 11.49
C ARG A 291 -18.00 -18.29 11.97
N GLU A 292 -19.29 -18.28 12.28
CA GLU A 292 -20.01 -19.46 12.77
C GLU A 292 -20.10 -20.52 11.66
N ALA A 293 -20.48 -20.11 10.45
CA ALA A 293 -20.51 -21.01 9.30
C ALA A 293 -19.12 -21.57 8.97
N ALA A 294 -18.06 -20.81 9.13
CA ALA A 294 -16.69 -21.27 8.95
C ALA A 294 -16.32 -22.37 9.96
N VAL A 295 -16.70 -22.20 11.24
CA VAL A 295 -16.50 -23.22 12.28
C VAL A 295 -17.21 -24.52 11.93
N VAL A 296 -18.50 -24.45 11.57
CA VAL A 296 -19.29 -25.64 11.18
C VAL A 296 -18.70 -26.32 9.94
N SER A 297 -18.08 -25.55 9.05
CA SER A 297 -17.38 -26.06 7.85
C SER A 297 -16.00 -26.66 8.16
N GLY A 298 -15.60 -26.76 9.43
CA GLY A 298 -14.34 -27.36 9.86
C GLY A 298 -13.12 -26.44 9.78
N VAL A 299 -13.31 -25.12 9.60
CA VAL A 299 -12.20 -24.16 9.62
C VAL A 299 -11.69 -24.00 11.05
N ASN A 300 -10.38 -24.18 11.25
CA ASN A 300 -9.75 -23.90 12.52
C ASN A 300 -9.54 -22.38 12.69
N VAL A 301 -10.54 -21.71 13.29
CA VAL A 301 -10.59 -20.25 13.46
C VAL A 301 -9.40 -19.78 14.30
N PHE A 302 -9.04 -20.48 15.39
CA PHE A 302 -7.92 -20.11 16.23
C PHE A 302 -6.61 -20.03 15.44
N LYS A 303 -6.25 -21.10 14.73
CA LYS A 303 -5.00 -21.15 13.93
C LYS A 303 -5.01 -20.12 12.81
N THR A 304 -6.17 -19.90 12.19
CA THR A 304 -6.29 -18.95 11.08
C THR A 304 -6.10 -17.50 11.58
N ILE A 305 -6.75 -17.12 12.68
CA ILE A 305 -6.59 -15.77 13.27
C ILE A 305 -5.15 -15.56 13.74
N MET A 306 -4.55 -16.55 14.44
CA MET A 306 -3.13 -16.49 14.82
C MET A 306 -2.24 -16.25 13.59
N GLY A 307 -2.45 -17.01 12.52
CA GLY A 307 -1.69 -16.87 11.27
C GLY A 307 -1.85 -15.51 10.61
N ILE A 308 -3.05 -14.93 10.65
CA ILE A 308 -3.34 -13.59 10.13
C ILE A 308 -2.49 -12.54 10.84
N PHE A 309 -2.55 -12.47 12.16
CA PHE A 309 -1.81 -11.45 12.93
C PHE A 309 -0.30 -11.63 12.87
N ILE A 310 0.19 -12.87 12.86
CA ILE A 310 1.64 -13.16 12.70
C ILE A 310 2.10 -12.70 11.31
N LEU A 311 1.39 -13.10 10.25
CA LEU A 311 1.76 -12.74 8.89
C LEU A 311 1.69 -11.21 8.67
N ALA A 312 0.65 -10.55 9.19
CA ALA A 312 0.51 -9.10 9.13
C ALA A 312 1.70 -8.41 9.83
N SER A 313 2.05 -8.83 11.05
CA SER A 313 3.15 -8.24 11.80
C SER A 313 4.52 -8.47 11.15
N VAL A 314 4.74 -9.62 10.51
CA VAL A 314 5.94 -9.89 9.71
C VAL A 314 6.02 -8.90 8.54
N LEU A 315 4.90 -8.65 7.85
CA LEU A 315 4.86 -7.66 6.76
C LEU A 315 5.13 -6.23 7.27
N TYR A 316 4.61 -5.85 8.43
CA TYR A 316 4.92 -4.57 9.07
C TYR A 316 6.40 -4.45 9.42
N GLY A 317 6.99 -5.52 9.95
CA GLY A 317 8.41 -5.60 10.26
C GLY A 317 9.27 -5.40 9.01
N VAL A 318 8.96 -6.10 7.93
CA VAL A 318 9.65 -5.93 6.64
C VAL A 318 9.50 -4.50 6.11
N ALA A 319 8.28 -3.96 6.13
CA ALA A 319 8.04 -2.58 5.70
C ALA A 319 8.84 -1.57 6.51
N GLY A 320 8.95 -1.76 7.84
CA GLY A 320 9.72 -0.89 8.73
C GLY A 320 11.22 -0.91 8.43
N VAL A 321 11.79 -2.09 8.19
CA VAL A 321 13.19 -2.24 7.78
C VAL A 321 13.46 -1.54 6.44
N LEU A 322 12.59 -1.76 5.45
CA LEU A 322 12.75 -1.14 4.12
C LEU A 322 12.56 0.38 4.16
N GLU A 323 11.66 0.87 5.01
CA GLU A 323 11.45 2.30 5.20
C GLU A 323 12.67 2.94 5.89
N ALA A 324 13.25 2.29 6.90
CA ALA A 324 14.48 2.72 7.55
C ALA A 324 15.67 2.74 6.58
N ALA A 325 15.78 1.74 5.71
CA ALA A 325 16.80 1.72 4.66
C ALA A 325 16.61 2.87 3.66
N ARG A 326 15.35 3.20 3.32
CA ARG A 326 15.01 4.31 2.40
C ARG A 326 15.39 5.67 2.99
N THR A 327 15.15 5.88 4.26
CA THR A 327 15.38 7.17 4.95
C THR A 327 16.75 7.28 5.60
N ALA A 328 17.53 6.17 5.59
CA ALA A 328 18.85 6.07 6.22
C ALA A 328 18.85 6.43 7.71
N GLY A 329 17.78 6.10 8.43
CA GLY A 329 17.67 6.39 9.86
C GLY A 329 16.32 6.00 10.45
N ALA A 330 16.18 6.13 11.76
CA ALA A 330 14.94 5.88 12.48
C ALA A 330 14.78 6.73 13.74
N THR A 331 13.52 6.90 14.14
CA THR A 331 13.13 7.47 15.43
C THR A 331 12.01 6.62 16.05
N ASN A 332 11.75 6.75 17.34
CA ASN A 332 10.67 6.06 18.02
C ASN A 332 9.26 6.46 17.54
N ASN A 333 9.15 7.61 16.89
CA ASN A 333 7.89 8.08 16.31
C ASN A 333 7.67 7.66 14.84
N TYR A 334 8.58 6.86 14.31
CA TYR A 334 8.47 6.35 12.94
C TYR A 334 7.20 5.49 12.79
N GLY A 335 6.57 5.56 11.62
CA GLY A 335 5.37 4.79 11.33
C GLY A 335 4.08 5.28 12.01
N ASN A 336 4.11 6.38 12.76
CA ASN A 336 2.91 6.93 13.39
C ASN A 336 1.83 7.30 12.36
N GLY A 337 0.63 6.74 12.52
CA GLY A 337 -0.50 6.97 11.62
C GLY A 337 -0.46 6.14 10.31
N TYR A 338 0.56 5.29 10.08
CA TYR A 338 0.61 4.43 8.90
C TYR A 338 -0.54 3.42 8.88
N GLU A 339 -0.99 2.97 10.05
CA GLU A 339 -2.17 2.11 10.21
C GLU A 339 -3.42 2.75 9.63
N LEU A 340 -3.67 4.03 9.93
CA LEU A 340 -4.84 4.75 9.43
C LEU A 340 -4.78 4.97 7.91
N ASP A 341 -3.61 5.39 7.41
CA ASP A 341 -3.38 5.57 5.98
C ASP A 341 -3.59 4.25 5.19
N ALA A 342 -3.12 3.13 5.76
CA ALA A 342 -3.22 1.83 5.12
C ALA A 342 -4.65 1.25 5.18
N ILE A 343 -5.37 1.43 6.31
CA ILE A 343 -6.79 1.08 6.43
C ILE A 343 -7.60 1.84 5.38
N ALA A 344 -7.44 3.17 5.32
CA ALA A 344 -8.15 3.99 4.34
C ALA A 344 -7.82 3.60 2.89
N ALA A 345 -6.55 3.33 2.59
CA ALA A 345 -6.15 2.86 1.27
C ALA A 345 -6.79 1.50 0.92
N CYS A 346 -6.88 0.57 1.87
CA CYS A 346 -7.57 -0.71 1.68
C CYS A 346 -9.07 -0.53 1.42
N VAL A 347 -9.74 0.33 2.19
CA VAL A 347 -11.18 0.61 2.05
C VAL A 347 -11.46 1.28 0.70
N VAL A 348 -10.71 2.32 0.33
CA VAL A 348 -10.80 2.96 -1.00
C VAL A 348 -10.52 1.94 -2.11
N GLY A 349 -9.65 0.98 -1.86
CA GLY A 349 -9.36 -0.15 -2.75
C GLY A 349 -10.46 -1.22 -2.78
N GLY A 350 -11.55 -1.07 -2.02
CA GLY A 350 -12.70 -1.98 -1.99
C GLY A 350 -12.52 -3.20 -1.09
N VAL A 351 -11.70 -3.10 -0.05
CA VAL A 351 -11.68 -4.05 1.07
C VAL A 351 -12.73 -3.62 2.08
N SER A 352 -13.72 -4.46 2.37
CA SER A 352 -14.79 -4.13 3.30
C SER A 352 -14.34 -4.22 4.76
N LEU A 353 -14.74 -3.24 5.56
CA LEU A 353 -14.57 -3.25 7.02
C LEU A 353 -15.43 -4.32 7.70
N ASN A 354 -16.53 -4.74 7.05
CA ASN A 354 -17.40 -5.80 7.53
C ASN A 354 -16.82 -7.22 7.26
N GLY A 355 -15.65 -7.29 6.63
CA GLY A 355 -14.96 -8.55 6.34
C GLY A 355 -15.48 -9.29 5.09
N GLY A 356 -14.83 -10.39 4.76
CA GLY A 356 -15.22 -11.31 3.68
C GLY A 356 -15.08 -10.80 2.25
N VAL A 357 -14.81 -9.52 2.04
CA VAL A 357 -14.71 -8.90 0.71
C VAL A 357 -13.45 -8.07 0.57
N GLY A 358 -12.69 -8.31 -0.49
CA GLY A 358 -11.50 -7.54 -0.82
C GLY A 358 -10.69 -8.23 -1.93
N LYS A 359 -9.90 -7.44 -2.66
CA LYS A 359 -9.00 -7.94 -3.72
C LYS A 359 -7.66 -7.25 -3.63
N VAL A 360 -6.57 -8.00 -3.80
CA VAL A 360 -5.20 -7.45 -3.77
C VAL A 360 -5.02 -6.35 -4.82
N SER A 361 -5.60 -6.49 -6.01
CA SER A 361 -5.55 -5.42 -7.03
C SER A 361 -6.21 -4.13 -6.59
N GLY A 362 -7.28 -4.22 -5.78
CA GLY A 362 -7.91 -3.05 -5.18
C GLY A 362 -7.00 -2.37 -4.16
N ILE A 363 -6.36 -3.16 -3.27
CA ILE A 363 -5.40 -2.64 -2.30
C ILE A 363 -4.28 -1.87 -2.99
N VAL A 364 -3.72 -2.45 -4.07
CA VAL A 364 -2.67 -1.79 -4.88
C VAL A 364 -3.16 -0.45 -5.42
N SER A 365 -4.36 -0.41 -6.01
CA SER A 365 -4.93 0.84 -6.52
C SER A 365 -5.15 1.87 -5.41
N GLY A 366 -5.70 1.45 -4.27
CA GLY A 366 -5.97 2.33 -3.14
C GLY A 366 -4.69 2.95 -2.58
N VAL A 367 -3.64 2.14 -2.37
CA VAL A 367 -2.34 2.65 -1.87
C VAL A 367 -1.70 3.62 -2.84
N LEU A 368 -1.74 3.33 -4.15
CA LEU A 368 -1.19 4.24 -5.16
C LEU A 368 -1.93 5.58 -5.16
N ILE A 369 -3.26 5.57 -5.17
CA ILE A 369 -4.07 6.78 -5.13
C ILE A 369 -3.76 7.58 -3.86
N PHE A 370 -3.75 6.94 -2.70
CA PHE A 370 -3.46 7.60 -1.42
C PHE A 370 -2.06 8.21 -1.39
N THR A 371 -1.05 7.49 -1.92
CA THR A 371 0.32 7.98 -1.99
C THR A 371 0.47 9.16 -2.96
N VAL A 372 -0.20 9.11 -4.12
CA VAL A 372 -0.23 10.23 -5.08
C VAL A 372 -0.77 11.49 -4.42
N ILE A 373 -1.85 11.37 -3.64
CA ILE A 373 -2.45 12.51 -2.94
C ILE A 373 -1.51 13.06 -1.88
N GLN A 374 -0.96 12.21 -1.02
CA GLN A 374 -0.04 12.62 0.03
C GLN A 374 1.20 13.30 -0.54
N TYR A 375 1.81 12.69 -1.55
CA TYR A 375 2.96 13.24 -2.23
C TYR A 375 2.62 14.57 -2.92
N GLY A 376 1.47 14.64 -3.58
CA GLY A 376 0.99 15.85 -4.24
C GLY A 376 0.78 17.02 -3.28
N LEU A 377 0.17 16.77 -2.12
CA LEU A 377 0.01 17.80 -1.08
C LEU A 377 1.36 18.31 -0.55
N GLN A 378 2.35 17.41 -0.41
CA GLN A 378 3.72 17.81 -0.07
C GLN A 378 4.37 18.62 -1.19
N PHE A 379 4.15 18.20 -2.44
CA PHE A 379 4.74 18.81 -3.62
C PHE A 379 4.27 20.27 -3.84
N ILE A 380 3.01 20.57 -3.50
CA ILE A 380 2.45 21.92 -3.51
C ILE A 380 2.68 22.66 -2.18
N ALA A 381 3.57 22.13 -1.33
CA ALA A 381 3.98 22.74 -0.06
C ALA A 381 2.83 23.00 0.95
N VAL A 382 1.78 22.18 0.94
CA VAL A 382 0.73 22.21 1.98
C VAL A 382 1.38 21.86 3.32
N SER A 383 1.11 22.67 4.36
CA SER A 383 1.71 22.43 5.67
C SER A 383 1.34 21.04 6.23
N PRO A 384 2.24 20.38 6.97
CA PRO A 384 1.98 19.03 7.53
C PRO A 384 0.72 18.96 8.38
N MET A 385 0.36 20.05 9.07
CA MET A 385 -0.86 20.10 9.89
C MET A 385 -2.12 20.02 9.05
N TRP A 386 -2.18 20.76 7.94
CA TRP A 386 -3.31 20.66 7.00
C TRP A 386 -3.36 19.31 6.30
N GLN A 387 -2.21 18.69 6.00
CA GLN A 387 -2.18 17.33 5.46
C GLN A 387 -2.82 16.32 6.44
N GLN A 388 -2.57 16.45 7.75
CA GLN A 388 -3.22 15.61 8.76
C GLN A 388 -4.74 15.83 8.83
N VAL A 389 -5.20 17.07 8.76
CA VAL A 389 -6.65 17.39 8.71
C VAL A 389 -7.30 16.73 7.47
N LEU A 390 -6.68 16.90 6.30
CA LEU A 390 -7.19 16.32 5.06
C LEU A 390 -7.20 14.79 5.10
N LYS A 391 -6.14 14.16 5.63
CA LYS A 391 -6.10 12.71 5.87
C LYS A 391 -7.26 12.25 6.76
N GLY A 392 -7.50 12.94 7.86
CA GLY A 392 -8.60 12.64 8.77
C GLY A 392 -9.97 12.70 8.07
N ILE A 393 -10.20 13.73 7.27
CA ILE A 393 -11.44 13.89 6.49
C ILE A 393 -11.57 12.74 5.47
N ILE A 394 -10.52 12.44 4.72
CA ILE A 394 -10.55 11.36 3.72
C ILE A 394 -10.83 10.02 4.38
N ASN A 395 -10.17 9.73 5.50
CA ASN A 395 -10.37 8.48 6.25
C ASN A 395 -11.80 8.37 6.76
N ALA A 396 -12.37 9.45 7.34
CA ALA A 396 -13.75 9.47 7.81
C ALA A 396 -14.75 9.25 6.67
N LEU A 397 -14.53 9.90 5.52
CA LEU A 397 -15.38 9.71 4.35
C LEU A 397 -15.26 8.30 3.77
N ALA A 398 -14.04 7.74 3.71
CA ALA A 398 -13.81 6.39 3.22
C ALA A 398 -14.57 5.35 4.06
N VAL A 399 -14.50 5.47 5.38
CA VAL A 399 -15.23 4.58 6.30
C VAL A 399 -16.74 4.79 6.23
N ALA A 400 -17.21 6.05 6.18
CA ALA A 400 -18.65 6.36 6.14
C ALA A 400 -19.35 5.85 4.88
N ILE A 401 -18.64 5.67 3.78
CA ILE A 401 -19.23 5.18 2.53
C ILE A 401 -19.23 3.63 2.47
N ASP A 402 -18.30 2.95 3.19
CA ASP A 402 -18.30 1.48 3.29
C ASP A 402 -19.36 0.95 4.26
N MET A 403 -19.87 1.77 5.16
CA MET A 403 -20.97 1.46 6.08
C MET A 403 -22.34 1.59 5.42
#